data_d0d98c6540730a150fa40015c7036700
#
_entry.id   d0d98c6540730a150fa40015c7036700
#
_cell.length_a   1.000
_cell.length_b   1.000
_cell.length_c   1.000
_cell.angle_alpha   90.00
_cell.angle_beta   90.00
_cell.angle_gamma   90.00
#
_symmetry.space_group_name_H-M   'P 1'
#
loop_
_entity.id
_entity.type
_entity.pdbx_description
1 polymer ?
#
loop_
_entity_poly.entity_id
_entity_poly.type
_entity_poly.pdbx_seq_one_letter_code
_entity_poly.pdbx_strand_id
1 'polypeptide(L)'
;GVGWGSVLGPSITAALSALPRDLSGMALGMATTLHNLGGAVGLALATALYTGVSARAGTTPPDGAFVAGYQAVMLLLAAVCLAAIAMLALSERHRWSRRPA
;
A
#
# COMPACT_ATOMS: atom_id res chain seq x y z
N GLY A 1 9.27 10.65 4.91
CA GLY A 1 10.68 10.57 4.61
C GLY A 1 11.36 9.31 5.08
N VAL A 2 11.63 9.17 6.38
CA VAL A 2 12.45 8.07 6.94
C VAL A 2 11.84 6.69 6.68
N GLY A 3 10.54 6.52 6.89
CA GLY A 3 9.84 5.25 6.63
C GLY A 3 9.90 4.82 5.16
N TRP A 4 9.79 5.77 4.25
CA TRP A 4 9.89 5.52 2.81
C TRP A 4 11.29 5.02 2.42
N GLY A 5 12.34 5.69 2.86
CA GLY A 5 13.71 5.29 2.59
C GLY A 5 14.10 3.95 3.19
N SER A 6 13.57 3.64 4.38
CA SER A 6 13.87 2.38 5.08
C SER A 6 13.22 1.16 4.43
N VAL A 7 12.13 1.32 3.69
CA VAL A 7 11.42 0.19 3.06
C VAL A 7 11.81 0.02 1.60
N LEU A 8 11.92 1.09 0.83
CA LEU A 8 12.18 1.01 -0.62
C LEU A 8 13.55 0.45 -0.95
N GLY A 9 14.60 0.95 -0.30
CA GLY A 9 15.97 0.52 -0.59
C GLY A 9 16.18 -0.98 -0.38
N PRO A 10 15.93 -1.50 0.83
CA PRO A 10 16.07 -2.93 1.11
C PRO A 10 15.15 -3.82 0.27
N SER A 11 13.92 -3.39 0.00
CA SER A 11 12.95 -4.17 -0.80
C SER A 11 13.40 -4.32 -2.25
N ILE A 12 13.88 -3.23 -2.87
CA ILE A 12 14.40 -3.26 -4.24
C ILE A 12 15.68 -4.10 -4.29
N THR A 13 16.58 -3.94 -3.33
CA THR A 13 17.83 -4.72 -3.27
C THR A 13 17.55 -6.21 -3.11
N ALA A 14 16.61 -6.59 -2.25
CA ALA A 14 16.21 -7.97 -2.06
C ALA A 14 15.57 -8.57 -3.33
N ALA A 15 14.72 -7.82 -4.01
CA ALA A 15 14.10 -8.24 -5.26
C ALA A 15 15.13 -8.43 -6.39
N LEU A 16 16.11 -7.53 -6.50
CA LEU A 16 17.16 -7.60 -7.51
C LEU A 16 18.19 -8.71 -7.24
N SER A 17 18.49 -9.00 -5.97
CA SER A 17 19.43 -10.07 -5.60
C SER A 17 18.88 -11.48 -5.87
N ALA A 18 17.58 -11.63 -5.99
CA ALA A 18 16.92 -12.91 -6.28
C ALA A 18 16.86 -13.24 -7.78
N LEU A 19 17.30 -12.32 -8.65
CA LEU A 19 17.16 -12.43 -10.11
C LEU A 19 18.53 -12.46 -10.82
N PRO A 20 18.65 -13.13 -11.98
CA PRO A 20 19.82 -13.01 -12.85
C PRO A 20 20.06 -11.56 -13.26
N ARG A 21 21.33 -11.18 -13.43
CA ARG A 21 21.72 -9.77 -13.71
C ARG A 21 21.12 -9.20 -15.00
N ASP A 22 20.89 -10.01 -15.98
CA ASP A 22 20.29 -9.68 -17.28
C ASP A 22 18.81 -9.32 -17.18
N LEU A 23 18.10 -9.80 -16.13
CA LEU A 23 16.68 -9.53 -15.89
C LEU A 23 16.45 -8.40 -14.87
N SER A 24 17.50 -7.88 -14.24
CA SER A 24 17.39 -6.88 -13.18
C SER A 24 16.74 -5.57 -13.65
N GLY A 25 17.05 -5.12 -14.87
CA GLY A 25 16.45 -3.91 -15.46
C GLY A 25 14.94 -4.06 -15.71
N MET A 26 14.53 -5.22 -16.22
CA MET A 26 13.11 -5.53 -16.44
C MET A 26 12.34 -5.63 -15.11
N ALA A 27 12.93 -6.26 -14.11
CA ALA A 27 12.32 -6.38 -12.79
C ALA A 27 12.15 -5.02 -12.11
N LEU A 28 13.15 -4.14 -12.22
CA LEU A 28 13.06 -2.79 -11.70
C LEU A 28 11.98 -1.97 -12.41
N GLY A 29 11.90 -2.07 -13.73
CA GLY A 29 10.86 -1.40 -14.53
C GLY A 29 9.46 -1.86 -14.14
N MET A 30 9.25 -3.17 -13.98
CA MET A 30 7.97 -3.73 -13.52
C MET A 30 7.63 -3.27 -12.11
N ALA A 31 8.58 -3.31 -11.17
CA ALA A 31 8.36 -2.86 -9.81
C ALA A 31 7.97 -1.37 -9.74
N THR A 32 8.64 -0.52 -10.51
CA THR A 32 8.33 0.91 -10.60
C THR A 32 6.96 1.15 -11.21
N THR A 33 6.60 0.43 -12.27
CA THR A 33 5.29 0.53 -12.92
C THR A 33 4.17 0.11 -11.97
N LEU A 34 4.31 -1.01 -11.28
CA LEU A 34 3.34 -1.46 -10.26
C LEU A 34 3.20 -0.47 -9.11
N HIS A 35 4.32 0.11 -8.66
CA HIS A 35 4.32 1.12 -7.61
C HIS A 35 3.53 2.36 -8.02
N ASN A 36 3.79 2.89 -9.22
CA ASN A 36 3.10 4.07 -9.74
C ASN A 36 1.60 3.80 -10.00
N LEU A 37 1.28 2.64 -10.55
CA LEU A 37 -0.10 2.22 -10.78
C LEU A 37 -0.86 2.07 -9.46
N GLY A 38 -0.24 1.43 -8.47
CA GLY A 38 -0.80 1.29 -7.13
C GLY A 38 -1.04 2.64 -6.45
N GLY A 39 -0.10 3.57 -6.60
CA GLY A 39 -0.24 4.95 -6.12
C GLY A 39 -1.41 5.69 -6.78
N ALA A 40 -1.53 5.60 -8.10
CA ALA A 40 -2.61 6.26 -8.84
C ALA A 40 -4.00 5.70 -8.45
N VAL A 41 -4.13 4.37 -8.38
CA VAL A 41 -5.37 3.71 -7.94
C VAL A 41 -5.69 4.06 -6.50
N GLY A 42 -4.69 4.03 -5.61
CA GLY A 42 -4.85 4.38 -4.21
C GLY A 42 -5.33 5.83 -4.02
N LEU A 43 -4.74 6.77 -4.76
CA LEU A 43 -5.17 8.17 -4.73
C LEU A 43 -6.60 8.35 -5.25
N ALA A 44 -6.96 7.69 -6.34
CA ALA A 44 -8.30 7.74 -6.88
C ALA A 44 -9.35 7.21 -5.89
N LEU A 45 -9.07 6.08 -5.24
CA LEU A 45 -9.95 5.51 -4.21
C LEU A 45 -10.06 6.41 -2.99
N ALA A 46 -8.94 6.96 -2.51
CA ALA A 46 -8.93 7.89 -1.38
C ALA A 46 -9.75 9.15 -1.68
N THR A 47 -9.60 9.72 -2.88
CA THR A 47 -10.36 10.89 -3.32
C THR A 47 -11.85 10.58 -3.44
N ALA A 48 -12.21 9.46 -4.05
CA ALA A 48 -13.60 9.03 -4.20
C ALA A 48 -14.25 8.80 -2.83
N LEU A 49 -13.54 8.18 -1.90
CA LEU A 49 -14.02 7.96 -0.54
C LEU A 49 -14.21 9.28 0.21
N TYR A 50 -13.19 10.16 0.15
CA TYR A 50 -13.25 11.46 0.78
C TYR A 50 -14.45 12.28 0.28
N THR A 51 -14.62 12.41 -1.03
CA THR A 51 -15.74 13.17 -1.62
C THR A 51 -17.08 12.54 -1.33
N GLY A 52 -17.20 11.22 -1.38
CA GLY A 52 -18.43 10.49 -1.08
C GLY A 52 -18.86 10.63 0.38
N VAL A 53 -17.94 10.55 1.32
CA VAL A 53 -18.22 10.71 2.76
C VAL A 53 -18.53 12.17 3.09
N SER A 54 -17.74 13.10 2.57
CA SER A 54 -17.96 14.55 2.80
C SER A 54 -19.31 15.02 2.25
N ALA A 55 -19.73 14.52 1.10
CA ALA A 55 -21.03 14.83 0.51
C ALA A 55 -22.20 14.27 1.34
N ARG A 56 -22.04 13.12 1.98
CA ARG A 56 -23.08 12.51 2.82
C ARG A 56 -23.15 13.10 4.22
N ALA A 57 -22.07 13.66 4.73
CA ALA A 57 -22.02 14.26 6.07
C ALA A 57 -22.91 15.51 6.22
N GLY A 58 -23.44 16.03 5.11
CA GLY A 58 -24.55 17.01 5.03
C GLY A 58 -24.39 18.19 5.98
N THR A 59 -23.37 18.91 5.75
CA THR A 59 -22.90 20.05 6.07
C THR A 59 -23.25 21.32 6.82
N THR A 60 -23.39 21.30 8.10
CA THR A 60 -23.13 22.47 8.91
C THR A 60 -22.54 22.07 10.25
N PRO A 61 -21.34 22.42 10.59
CA PRO A 61 -20.39 23.34 9.90
C PRO A 61 -19.44 22.60 8.92
N PRO A 62 -18.79 23.31 7.98
CA PRO A 62 -17.91 22.72 6.96
C PRO A 62 -16.75 21.88 7.54
N ASP A 63 -16.33 22.17 8.76
CA ASP A 63 -15.27 21.45 9.47
C ASP A 63 -15.62 19.99 9.75
N GLY A 64 -16.88 19.68 10.00
CA GLY A 64 -17.36 18.31 10.25
C GLY A 64 -17.27 17.40 9.03
N ALA A 65 -17.57 17.91 7.84
CA ALA A 65 -17.49 17.17 6.59
C ALA A 65 -16.03 16.86 6.23
N PHE A 66 -15.12 17.81 6.47
CA PHE A 66 -13.69 17.62 6.27
C PHE A 66 -13.13 16.53 7.20
N VAL A 67 -13.45 16.60 8.48
CA VAL A 67 -12.99 15.63 9.48
C VAL A 67 -13.51 14.22 9.16
N ALA A 68 -14.78 14.08 8.79
CA ALA A 68 -15.36 12.80 8.43
C ALA A 68 -14.69 12.18 7.19
N GLY A 69 -14.45 12.98 6.15
CA GLY A 69 -13.73 12.55 4.95
C GLY A 69 -12.29 12.14 5.25
N TYR A 70 -11.59 12.92 6.06
CA TYR A 70 -10.23 12.62 6.49
C TYR A 70 -10.14 11.32 7.30
N GLN A 71 -11.03 11.15 8.28
CA GLN A 71 -11.10 9.91 9.06
C GLN A 71 -11.35 8.68 8.20
N ALA A 72 -12.26 8.78 7.22
CA ALA A 72 -12.54 7.68 6.31
C ALA A 72 -11.31 7.26 5.49
N VAL A 73 -10.54 8.22 4.99
CA VAL A 73 -9.29 7.95 4.26
C VAL A 73 -8.24 7.31 5.18
N MET A 74 -8.09 7.81 6.42
CA MET A 74 -7.16 7.23 7.39
C MET A 74 -7.52 5.79 7.77
N LEU A 75 -8.80 5.50 7.94
CA LEU A 75 -9.27 4.13 8.19
C LEU A 75 -9.02 3.20 7.00
N LEU A 76 -9.23 3.69 5.77
CA LEU A 76 -8.90 2.92 4.56
C LEU A 76 -7.42 2.58 4.51
N LEU A 77 -6.55 3.55 4.75
CA LEU A 77 -5.10 3.32 4.76
C LEU A 77 -4.69 2.32 5.85
N ALA A 78 -5.24 2.47 7.06
CA ALA A 78 -5.00 1.53 8.15
C ALA A 78 -5.45 0.10 7.79
N ALA A 79 -6.62 -0.05 7.17
CA ALA A 79 -7.14 -1.35 6.74
C ALA A 79 -6.24 -1.99 5.66
N VAL A 80 -5.76 -1.22 4.69
CA VAL A 80 -4.82 -1.70 3.67
C VAL A 80 -3.49 -2.14 4.29
N CYS A 81 -2.94 -1.38 5.22
CA CYS A 81 -1.72 -1.75 5.94
C CYS A 81 -1.90 -3.05 6.75
N LEU A 82 -3.01 -3.18 7.47
CA LEU A 82 -3.31 -4.39 8.23
C LEU A 82 -3.50 -5.61 7.32
N ALA A 83 -4.17 -5.45 6.19
CA ALA A 83 -4.32 -6.51 5.20
C ALA A 83 -2.97 -6.96 4.63
N ALA A 84 -2.07 -6.02 4.32
CA ALA A 84 -0.73 -6.33 3.85
C ALA A 84 0.10 -7.10 4.90
N ILE A 85 0.04 -6.68 6.17
CA ILE A 85 0.71 -7.37 7.27
C ILE A 85 0.13 -8.79 7.45
N ALA A 86 -1.18 -8.93 7.40
CA ALA A 86 -1.84 -10.23 7.52
C ALA A 86 -1.45 -11.18 6.38
N MET A 87 -1.39 -10.69 5.14
CA MET A 87 -0.93 -11.48 3.99
C MET A 87 0.51 -11.95 4.15
N LEU A 88 1.41 -11.07 4.61
CA LEU A 88 2.80 -11.41 4.89
C LEU A 88 2.90 -12.50 5.96
N ALA A 89 2.21 -12.32 7.09
CA ALA A 89 2.21 -13.28 8.19
C ALA A 89 1.68 -14.67 7.77
N LEU A 90 0.62 -14.70 6.95
CA LEU A 90 0.07 -15.94 6.40
C LEU A 90 1.04 -16.61 5.42
N SER A 91 1.72 -15.85 4.58
CA SER A 91 2.70 -16.37 3.63
C SER A 91 3.89 -17.02 4.34
N GLU A 92 4.37 -16.43 5.43
CA GLU A 92 5.44 -17.00 6.25
C GLU A 92 5.01 -18.28 6.94
N ARG A 93 3.81 -18.33 7.55
CA ARG A 93 3.27 -19.55 8.15
C ARG A 93 3.22 -20.71 7.15
N HIS A 94 2.81 -20.43 5.92
CA HIS A 94 2.74 -21.45 4.86
C HIS A 94 4.12 -21.94 4.42
N ARG A 95 5.16 -21.12 4.50
CA ARG A 95 6.55 -21.50 4.19
C ARG A 95 7.13 -22.42 5.27
N TRP A 96 6.84 -22.15 6.54
CA TRP A 96 7.31 -22.98 7.66
C TRP A 96 6.68 -24.36 7.67
N SER A 97 5.40 -24.49 7.34
CA SER A 97 4.70 -25.78 7.30
C SER A 97 5.17 -26.70 6.15
N ARG A 98 5.89 -26.17 5.17
CA ARG A 98 6.40 -26.94 4.00
C ARG A 98 7.88 -27.32 4.10
N ARG A 99 8.58 -27.00 5.19
CA ARG A 99 9.95 -27.49 5.40
C ARG A 99 9.87 -28.96 5.87
N PRO A 100 10.30 -29.93 5.04
CA PRO A 100 10.44 -31.32 5.52
C PRO A 100 11.52 -31.33 6.63
N ALA A 101 11.27 -32.16 7.62
CA ALA A 101 12.23 -32.41 8.71
C ALA A 101 13.52 -33.03 8.16
#